data_ed551817c0e0cb78e5e9441735334ce1
#
_entry.id   ed551817c0e0cb78e5e9441735334ce1
#
_cell.length_a   1.000
_cell.length_b   1.000
_cell.length_c   1.000
_cell.angle_alpha   90.00
_cell.angle_beta   90.00
_cell.angle_gamma   90.00
#
_symmetry.space_group_name_H-M   'P 1'
#
loop_
_entity.id
_entity.type
_entity.pdbx_description
1 polymer ?
#
loop_
_entity_poly.entity_id
_entity_poly.type
_entity_poly.pdbx_seq_one_letter_code
_entity_poly.pdbx_strand_id
1 'polypeptide(L)'
;MAAGASGFHPECRTGVDHRAAKEQRVRSDRAHAALVIDRDGVAQGWCQFGSPEELPGIKHRRVYEKDAPPRPDWRITCFYVDTRHRGQGVARAALEGALDQIARAGGGLVEAIPEVTAGREAQGRFLFSATVELFEEYGFTRLSQVGKHAWIVSRVVDPA
;
A
#
# COMPACT_ATOMS: atom_id res chain seq x y z
N MET A 1 5.36 -17.01 -14.14
CA MET A 1 6.31 -16.24 -13.32
C MET A 1 5.54 -15.38 -12.36
N ALA A 2 5.62 -15.70 -11.08
CA ALA A 2 4.90 -15.00 -10.04
C ALA A 2 5.51 -13.60 -9.84
N ALA A 3 4.74 -12.57 -10.08
CA ALA A 3 5.09 -11.21 -9.73
C ALA A 3 5.24 -11.12 -8.20
N GLY A 4 6.42 -10.73 -7.74
CA GLY A 4 6.71 -10.58 -6.33
C GLY A 4 5.78 -9.56 -5.69
N ALA A 5 4.84 -10.03 -4.91
CA ALA A 5 4.04 -9.19 -4.04
C ALA A 5 4.97 -8.61 -2.97
N SER A 6 5.19 -7.31 -2.98
CA SER A 6 5.84 -6.61 -1.88
C SER A 6 4.90 -6.66 -0.68
N GLY A 7 5.18 -7.50 0.24
CA GLY A 7 4.34 -7.84 1.37
C GLY A 7 4.55 -9.30 1.74
N PHE A 8 5.67 -9.83 1.29
CA PHE A 8 6.03 -11.22 1.49
C PHE A 8 6.33 -11.48 2.96
N HIS A 9 5.39 -12.06 3.66
CA HIS A 9 5.61 -12.59 5.00
C HIS A 9 6.38 -13.93 4.87
N PRO A 10 7.41 -14.19 5.69
CA PRO A 10 8.21 -15.43 5.61
C PRO A 10 7.39 -16.72 5.73
N GLU A 11 6.21 -16.68 6.34
CA GLU A 11 5.29 -17.81 6.44
C GLU A 11 4.65 -18.23 5.10
N CYS A 12 4.75 -17.42 4.05
CA CYS A 12 4.25 -17.74 2.71
C CYS A 12 5.15 -18.68 1.89
N ARG A 13 6.23 -19.18 2.45
CA ARG A 13 7.24 -19.94 1.69
C ARG A 13 7.04 -21.44 1.62
N THR A 14 6.14 -22.04 2.41
CA THR A 14 6.03 -23.49 2.51
C THR A 14 4.57 -23.92 2.47
N GLY A 15 4.04 -24.24 1.28
CA GLY A 15 2.81 -25.05 1.10
C GLY A 15 1.58 -24.70 1.94
N VAL A 16 1.59 -23.55 2.61
CA VAL A 16 0.50 -23.07 3.46
C VAL A 16 -0.61 -22.56 2.55
N ASP A 17 -1.86 -22.88 2.90
CA ASP A 17 -3.02 -22.22 2.30
C ASP A 17 -2.97 -20.72 2.59
N HIS A 18 -2.54 -19.95 1.60
CA HIS A 18 -2.39 -18.50 1.70
C HIS A 18 -3.69 -17.78 2.05
N ARG A 19 -4.82 -18.35 1.63
CA ARG A 19 -6.15 -17.82 1.95
C ARG A 19 -6.43 -17.96 3.44
N ALA A 20 -6.27 -19.16 3.99
CA ALA A 20 -6.50 -19.43 5.41
C ALA A 20 -5.55 -18.61 6.30
N ALA A 21 -4.28 -18.50 5.93
CA ALA A 21 -3.31 -17.70 6.66
C ALA A 21 -3.67 -16.19 6.64
N LYS A 22 -4.12 -15.68 5.50
CA LYS A 22 -4.59 -14.28 5.39
C LYS A 22 -5.86 -14.05 6.21
N GLU A 23 -6.82 -14.95 6.13
CA GLU A 23 -8.06 -14.87 6.92
C GLU A 23 -7.77 -14.85 8.43
N GLN A 24 -6.88 -15.71 8.91
CA GLN A 24 -6.48 -15.72 10.31
C GLN A 24 -5.88 -14.39 10.75
N ARG A 25 -5.04 -13.75 9.93
CA ARG A 25 -4.47 -12.45 10.23
C ARG A 25 -5.52 -11.35 10.30
N VAL A 26 -6.46 -11.34 9.37
CA VAL A 26 -7.58 -10.39 9.37
C VAL A 26 -8.41 -10.57 10.63
N ARG A 27 -8.77 -11.81 10.99
CA ARG A 27 -9.56 -12.10 12.20
C ARG A 27 -8.83 -11.75 13.51
N SER A 28 -7.51 -11.79 13.52
CA SER A 28 -6.67 -11.41 14.67
C SER A 28 -6.20 -9.96 14.66
N ASP A 29 -6.78 -9.13 13.78
CA ASP A 29 -6.43 -7.70 13.65
C ASP A 29 -4.96 -7.45 13.31
N ARG A 30 -4.36 -8.34 12.51
CA ARG A 30 -2.95 -8.26 12.06
C ARG A 30 -2.80 -8.11 10.56
N ALA A 31 -3.87 -7.79 9.86
CA ALA A 31 -3.85 -7.47 8.44
C ALA A 31 -5.02 -6.56 8.10
N HIS A 32 -4.73 -5.44 7.46
CA HIS A 32 -5.68 -4.38 7.17
C HIS A 32 -5.71 -4.08 5.68
N ALA A 33 -6.89 -3.83 5.17
CA ALA A 33 -7.09 -3.30 3.83
C ALA A 33 -8.38 -2.47 3.76
N ALA A 34 -8.32 -1.37 3.05
CA ALA A 34 -9.51 -0.63 2.65
C ALA A 34 -10.06 -1.25 1.36
N LEU A 35 -11.29 -1.72 1.38
CA LEU A 35 -11.97 -2.33 0.24
C LEU A 35 -12.89 -1.32 -0.42
N VAL A 36 -12.84 -1.24 -1.74
CA VAL A 36 -13.82 -0.52 -2.55
C VAL A 36 -14.87 -1.52 -3.01
N ILE A 37 -16.08 -1.41 -2.51
CA ILE A 37 -17.17 -2.36 -2.70
C ILE A 37 -18.29 -1.69 -3.49
N ASP A 38 -18.83 -2.35 -4.50
CA ASP A 38 -19.97 -1.87 -5.25
C ASP A 38 -21.30 -2.06 -4.50
N ARG A 39 -22.41 -1.66 -5.14
CA ARG A 39 -23.74 -1.75 -4.55
C ARG A 39 -24.21 -3.20 -4.28
N ASP A 40 -23.64 -4.16 -5.00
CA ASP A 40 -23.94 -5.58 -4.88
C ASP A 40 -23.03 -6.29 -3.86
N GLY A 41 -22.15 -5.54 -3.19
CA GLY A 41 -21.21 -6.07 -2.19
C GLY A 41 -19.96 -6.71 -2.78
N VAL A 42 -19.67 -6.48 -4.07
CA VAL A 42 -18.51 -7.05 -4.76
C VAL A 42 -17.33 -6.09 -4.67
N ALA A 43 -16.18 -6.59 -4.22
CA ALA A 43 -14.96 -5.79 -4.14
C ALA A 43 -14.39 -5.50 -5.54
N GLN A 44 -14.21 -4.22 -5.84
CA GLN A 44 -13.64 -3.72 -7.10
C GLN A 44 -12.14 -3.46 -7.00
N GLY A 45 -11.65 -3.28 -5.80
CA GLY A 45 -10.25 -3.04 -5.51
C GLY A 45 -10.00 -2.84 -4.02
N TRP A 46 -8.73 -2.70 -3.66
CA TRP A 46 -8.32 -2.52 -2.28
C TRP A 46 -6.96 -1.83 -2.15
N CYS A 47 -6.72 -1.26 -0.98
CA CYS A 47 -5.45 -0.69 -0.57
C CYS A 47 -5.02 -1.36 0.73
N GLN A 48 -3.86 -2.01 0.72
CA GLN A 48 -3.28 -2.64 1.91
C GLN A 48 -2.51 -1.61 2.74
N PHE A 49 -2.80 -1.59 4.02
CA PHE A 49 -2.07 -0.79 5.01
C PHE A 49 -1.87 -1.58 6.29
N GLY A 50 -0.97 -1.11 7.15
CA GLY A 50 -0.68 -1.74 8.43
C GLY A 50 0.52 -1.12 9.11
N SER A 51 0.84 -1.60 10.32
CA SER A 51 2.05 -1.20 11.02
C SER A 51 3.31 -1.73 10.32
N PRO A 52 4.50 -1.17 10.60
CA PRO A 52 5.76 -1.71 10.11
C PRO A 52 6.00 -3.19 10.48
N GLU A 53 5.47 -3.64 11.60
CA GLU A 53 5.55 -5.04 12.05
C GLU A 53 4.68 -5.97 11.21
N GLU A 54 3.49 -5.50 10.83
CA GLU A 54 2.58 -6.26 9.96
C GLU A 54 3.06 -6.31 8.51
N LEU A 55 3.72 -5.24 8.07
CA LEU A 55 4.22 -5.03 6.72
C LEU A 55 5.73 -4.78 6.71
N PRO A 56 6.55 -5.78 7.07
CA PRO A 56 8.00 -5.61 7.20
C PRO A 56 8.72 -5.50 5.84
N GLY A 57 8.07 -5.85 4.74
CA GLY A 57 8.65 -5.79 3.39
C GLY A 57 8.86 -4.36 2.93
N ILE A 58 10.11 -3.99 2.65
CA ILE A 58 10.48 -2.67 2.14
C ILE A 58 11.04 -2.82 0.74
N LYS A 59 10.43 -2.10 -0.20
CA LYS A 59 10.91 -1.97 -1.57
C LYS A 59 12.25 -1.23 -1.58
N HIS A 60 13.24 -1.77 -2.32
CA HIS A 60 14.61 -1.22 -2.33
C HIS A 60 15.25 -1.07 -0.95
N ARG A 61 15.08 -2.07 -0.10
CA ARG A 61 15.51 -2.09 1.32
C ARG A 61 16.91 -1.53 1.57
N ARG A 62 17.91 -1.93 0.78
CA ARG A 62 19.30 -1.49 0.97
C ARG A 62 19.46 0.03 0.85
N VAL A 63 18.77 0.64 -0.12
CA VAL A 63 18.81 2.09 -0.32
C VAL A 63 18.00 2.79 0.77
N TYR A 64 16.83 2.24 1.12
CA TYR A 64 16.00 2.75 2.21
C TYR A 64 16.76 2.80 3.54
N GLU A 65 17.47 1.73 3.90
CA GLU A 65 18.19 1.62 5.19
C GLU A 65 19.43 2.52 5.27
N LYS A 66 20.00 2.91 4.13
CA LYS A 66 21.18 3.80 4.09
C LYS A 66 20.88 5.19 4.63
N ASP A 67 19.72 5.74 4.27
CA ASP A 67 19.26 7.07 4.68
C ASP A 67 17.82 6.96 5.22
N ALA A 68 17.61 6.04 6.16
CA ALA A 68 16.28 5.71 6.66
C ALA A 68 15.55 6.95 7.18
N PRO A 69 14.32 7.22 6.70
CA PRO A 69 13.48 8.28 7.24
C PRO A 69 13.03 7.92 8.67
N PRO A 70 12.40 8.85 9.38
CA PRO A 70 11.76 8.54 10.66
C PRO A 70 10.84 7.32 10.52
N ARG A 71 10.86 6.42 11.52
CA ARG A 71 10.03 5.22 11.50
C ARG A 71 8.56 5.61 11.40
N PRO A 72 7.82 5.09 10.41
CA PRO A 72 6.40 5.37 10.30
C PRO A 72 5.58 4.59 11.34
N ASP A 73 4.41 5.11 11.67
CA ASP A 73 3.39 4.39 12.43
C ASP A 73 2.63 3.41 11.51
N TRP A 74 2.45 3.81 10.26
CA TRP A 74 1.70 3.07 9.25
C TRP A 74 2.44 3.00 7.92
N ARG A 75 2.28 1.88 7.22
CA ARG A 75 2.70 1.70 5.82
C ARG A 75 1.50 1.43 4.93
N ILE A 76 1.54 2.01 3.74
CA ILE A 76 0.67 1.64 2.62
C ILE A 76 1.57 0.94 1.59
N THR A 77 1.26 -0.32 1.24
CA THR A 77 2.20 -1.15 0.47
C THR A 77 1.66 -1.63 -0.86
N CYS A 78 0.38 -1.90 -0.96
CA CYS A 78 -0.16 -2.55 -2.14
C CYS A 78 -1.56 -2.07 -2.48
N PHE A 79 -1.80 -1.90 -3.77
CA PHE A 79 -3.11 -1.62 -4.36
C PHE A 79 -3.48 -2.72 -5.35
N TYR A 80 -4.74 -3.03 -5.40
CA TYR A 80 -5.34 -3.83 -6.46
C TYR A 80 -6.59 -3.14 -6.98
N VAL A 81 -6.72 -3.12 -8.30
CA VAL A 81 -7.94 -2.68 -8.97
C VAL A 81 -8.31 -3.73 -10.00
N ASP A 82 -9.52 -4.24 -9.93
CA ASP A 82 -10.06 -5.16 -10.92
C ASP A 82 -9.95 -4.52 -12.31
N THR A 83 -9.48 -5.29 -13.30
CA THR A 83 -9.23 -4.80 -14.65
C THR A 83 -10.44 -4.16 -15.31
N ARG A 84 -11.65 -4.64 -14.96
CA ARG A 84 -12.93 -4.13 -15.46
C ARG A 84 -13.29 -2.75 -14.90
N HIS A 85 -12.65 -2.33 -13.81
CA HIS A 85 -12.94 -1.10 -13.08
C HIS A 85 -11.77 -0.10 -13.09
N ARG A 86 -10.74 -0.34 -13.90
CA ARG A 86 -9.63 0.59 -14.06
C ARG A 86 -10.06 1.89 -14.73
N GLY A 87 -9.41 3.00 -14.36
CA GLY A 87 -9.75 4.33 -14.86
C GLY A 87 -11.05 4.91 -14.29
N GLN A 88 -11.62 4.32 -13.24
CA GLN A 88 -12.88 4.74 -12.60
C GLN A 88 -12.67 5.31 -11.19
N GLY A 89 -11.43 5.60 -10.78
CA GLY A 89 -11.14 6.18 -9.48
C GLY A 89 -11.09 5.16 -8.32
N VAL A 90 -11.05 3.86 -8.59
CA VAL A 90 -11.03 2.81 -7.55
C VAL A 90 -9.79 2.91 -6.66
N ALA A 91 -8.60 3.11 -7.23
CA ALA A 91 -7.36 3.27 -6.45
C ALA A 91 -7.43 4.52 -5.54
N ARG A 92 -8.02 5.60 -6.03
CA ARG A 92 -8.25 6.83 -5.27
C ARG A 92 -9.17 6.58 -4.09
N ALA A 93 -10.32 5.95 -4.31
CA ALA A 93 -11.26 5.58 -3.26
C ALA A 93 -10.65 4.61 -2.22
N ALA A 94 -9.81 3.67 -2.67
CA ALA A 94 -9.10 2.75 -1.79
C ALA A 94 -8.09 3.48 -0.89
N LEU A 95 -7.36 4.46 -1.43
CA LEU A 95 -6.44 5.31 -0.65
C LEU A 95 -7.20 6.15 0.38
N GLU A 96 -8.29 6.80 -0.01
CA GLU A 96 -9.17 7.55 0.90
C GLU A 96 -9.64 6.67 2.05
N GLY A 97 -10.14 5.47 1.74
CA GLY A 97 -10.59 4.51 2.74
C GLY A 97 -9.49 4.05 3.70
N ALA A 98 -8.25 3.88 3.21
CA ALA A 98 -7.12 3.53 4.05
C ALA A 98 -6.75 4.69 5.00
N LEU A 99 -6.71 5.92 4.51
CA LEU A 99 -6.41 7.11 5.32
C LEU A 99 -7.49 7.36 6.39
N ASP A 100 -8.77 7.15 6.05
CA ASP A 100 -9.89 7.25 6.99
C ASP A 100 -9.78 6.19 8.11
N GLN A 101 -9.47 4.95 7.77
CA GLN A 101 -9.28 3.89 8.77
C GLN A 101 -8.06 4.16 9.66
N ILE A 102 -6.95 4.67 9.11
CA ILE A 102 -5.77 5.09 9.87
C ILE A 102 -6.14 6.23 10.83
N ALA A 103 -6.87 7.24 10.38
CA ALA A 103 -7.33 8.34 11.23
C ALA A 103 -8.18 7.84 12.40
N ARG A 104 -9.12 6.93 12.15
CA ARG A 104 -9.96 6.29 13.19
C ARG A 104 -9.14 5.42 14.16
N ALA A 105 -8.02 4.86 13.71
CA ALA A 105 -7.11 4.10 14.56
C ALA A 105 -6.14 4.97 15.37
N GLY A 106 -6.29 6.30 15.33
CA GLY A 106 -5.48 7.25 16.08
C GLY A 106 -4.50 8.07 15.25
N GLY A 107 -4.51 7.90 13.94
CA GLY A 107 -3.62 8.65 13.04
C GLY A 107 -2.15 8.27 13.16
N GLY A 108 -1.26 9.16 12.76
CA GLY A 108 0.19 9.00 12.85
C GLY A 108 0.91 9.25 11.53
N LEU A 109 2.21 8.96 11.50
CA LEU A 109 3.05 9.09 10.32
C LEU A 109 2.81 7.91 9.38
N VAL A 110 2.33 8.21 8.18
CA VAL A 110 2.07 7.23 7.11
C VAL A 110 3.14 7.31 6.05
N GLU A 111 3.72 6.16 5.70
CA GLU A 111 4.74 6.01 4.67
C GLU A 111 4.25 5.13 3.52
N ALA A 112 4.67 5.46 2.31
CA ALA A 112 4.53 4.60 1.14
C ALA A 112 5.75 4.73 0.23
N ILE A 113 5.94 3.75 -0.67
CA ILE A 113 7.01 3.77 -1.68
C ILE A 113 6.41 3.57 -3.08
N PRO A 114 5.68 4.57 -3.60
CA PRO A 114 5.12 4.55 -4.95
C PRO A 114 6.17 4.83 -6.03
N GLU A 115 5.74 4.74 -7.28
CA GLU A 115 6.56 5.06 -8.44
C GLU A 115 6.06 6.31 -9.16
N VAL A 116 7.00 7.10 -9.68
CA VAL A 116 6.70 8.19 -10.61
C VAL A 116 6.32 7.61 -11.96
N THR A 117 5.21 8.09 -12.52
CA THR A 117 4.73 7.67 -13.85
C THR A 117 4.82 8.76 -14.91
N ALA A 118 5.10 9.99 -14.55
CA ALA A 118 5.27 11.10 -15.48
C ALA A 118 6.27 10.75 -16.59
N GLY A 119 5.84 10.83 -17.86
CA GLY A 119 6.66 10.52 -19.04
C GLY A 119 6.86 9.01 -19.28
N ARG A 120 6.10 8.14 -18.63
CA ARG A 120 6.16 6.68 -18.79
C ARG A 120 4.79 6.09 -19.10
N GLU A 121 4.75 5.14 -20.03
CA GLU A 121 3.64 4.19 -20.13
C GLU A 121 3.82 3.07 -19.10
N ALA A 122 3.38 3.28 -17.88
CA ALA A 122 3.41 2.25 -16.85
C ALA A 122 2.12 1.45 -16.87
N GLN A 123 2.24 0.14 -17.07
CA GLN A 123 1.09 -0.76 -17.04
C GLN A 123 0.73 -1.16 -15.61
N GLY A 124 -0.57 -1.36 -15.35
CA GLY A 124 -1.15 -1.60 -14.02
C GLY A 124 -0.46 -2.67 -13.17
N ARG A 125 0.10 -3.74 -13.78
CA ARG A 125 0.85 -4.78 -13.06
C ARG A 125 2.16 -4.30 -12.42
N PHE A 126 2.72 -3.20 -12.89
CA PHE A 126 3.93 -2.58 -12.35
C PHE A 126 3.63 -1.48 -11.33
N LEU A 127 2.37 -1.11 -11.19
CA LEU A 127 1.90 -0.02 -10.32
C LEU A 127 1.16 -0.53 -9.08
N PHE A 128 1.48 -1.72 -8.59
CA PHE A 128 0.86 -2.24 -7.38
C PHE A 128 1.10 -1.37 -6.14
N SER A 129 2.12 -0.52 -6.14
CA SER A 129 2.40 0.47 -5.09
C SER A 129 1.76 1.84 -5.35
N ALA A 130 0.91 1.95 -6.36
CA ALA A 130 0.32 3.18 -6.89
C ALA A 130 1.36 4.20 -7.39
N THR A 131 0.95 5.43 -7.65
CA THR A 131 1.79 6.46 -8.24
C THR A 131 2.12 7.54 -7.21
N VAL A 132 3.29 8.16 -7.34
CA VAL A 132 3.68 9.30 -6.50
C VAL A 132 2.66 10.43 -6.66
N GLU A 133 2.21 10.68 -7.89
CA GLU A 133 1.24 11.72 -8.22
C GLU A 133 -0.08 11.53 -7.46
N LEU A 134 -0.57 10.28 -7.34
CA LEU A 134 -1.77 9.98 -6.56
C LEU A 134 -1.57 10.33 -5.08
N PHE A 135 -0.44 9.94 -4.50
CA PHE A 135 -0.15 10.25 -3.09
C PHE A 135 -0.01 11.75 -2.84
N GLU A 136 0.62 12.49 -3.77
CA GLU A 136 0.76 13.96 -3.66
C GLU A 136 -0.60 14.67 -3.66
N GLU A 137 -1.57 14.19 -4.43
CA GLU A 137 -2.95 14.72 -4.39
C GLU A 137 -3.58 14.59 -2.99
N TYR A 138 -3.15 13.63 -2.20
CA TYR A 138 -3.60 13.41 -0.81
C TYR A 138 -2.63 13.97 0.24
N GLY A 139 -1.79 14.92 -0.14
CA GLY A 139 -0.93 15.67 0.78
C GLY A 139 0.31 14.93 1.25
N PHE A 140 0.72 13.85 0.59
CA PHE A 140 2.01 13.24 0.84
C PHE A 140 3.13 14.07 0.21
N THR A 141 4.28 14.11 0.87
CA THR A 141 5.50 14.76 0.39
C THR A 141 6.56 13.73 0.07
N ARG A 142 7.33 13.98 -0.99
CA ARG A 142 8.50 13.16 -1.33
C ARG A 142 9.62 13.42 -0.33
N LEU A 143 10.21 12.34 0.18
CA LEU A 143 11.36 12.42 1.07
C LEU A 143 12.66 12.12 0.32
N SER A 144 12.81 10.92 -0.22
CA SER A 144 14.01 10.50 -0.94
C SER A 144 13.68 9.45 -2.00
N GLN A 145 14.52 9.41 -3.03
CA GLN A 145 14.43 8.42 -4.09
C GLN A 145 15.17 7.14 -3.70
N VAL A 146 14.51 6.00 -3.82
CA VAL A 146 15.07 4.69 -3.43
C VAL A 146 15.29 3.74 -4.60
N GLY A 147 14.73 4.03 -5.75
CA GLY A 147 14.88 3.28 -6.98
C GLY A 147 14.84 4.20 -8.19
N LYS A 148 15.02 3.66 -9.40
CA LYS A 148 14.99 4.45 -10.64
C LYS A 148 13.74 5.33 -10.75
N HIS A 149 12.59 4.84 -10.28
CA HIS A 149 11.32 5.54 -10.33
C HIS A 149 10.60 5.56 -8.98
N ALA A 150 11.15 4.90 -7.96
CA ALA A 150 10.52 4.74 -6.65
C ALA A 150 10.97 5.81 -5.67
N TRP A 151 10.00 6.40 -4.98
CA TRP A 151 10.20 7.44 -3.98
C TRP A 151 9.56 7.06 -2.66
N ILE A 152 10.24 7.37 -1.55
CA ILE A 152 9.60 7.38 -0.25
C ILE A 152 8.74 8.64 -0.19
N VAL A 153 7.46 8.47 0.12
CA VAL A 153 6.54 9.57 0.40
C VAL A 153 5.94 9.39 1.79
N SER A 154 5.68 10.48 2.47
CA SER A 154 5.06 10.43 3.80
C SER A 154 4.08 11.57 4.03
N ARG A 155 3.17 11.32 4.96
CA ARG A 155 2.19 12.28 5.46
C ARG A 155 1.85 11.96 6.92
N VAL A 156 1.67 12.97 7.74
CA VAL A 156 1.02 12.82 9.05
C VAL A 156 -0.50 12.86 8.84
N VAL A 157 -1.19 11.86 9.37
CA VAL A 157 -2.65 11.78 9.39
C VAL A 157 -3.11 12.08 10.80
N ASP A 158 -3.98 13.06 10.96
CA ASP A 158 -4.56 13.41 12.25
C ASP A 158 -5.60 12.36 12.69
N PRO A 159 -5.77 12.14 13.99
CA PRO A 159 -6.86 11.31 14.51
C PRO A 159 -8.22 11.86 14.08
N ALA A 160 -9.17 10.95 13.78
CA ALA A 160 -10.55 11.32 13.46
C ALA A 160 -11.35 11.71 14.71
#